data_b0bade8804ea35ef8a31c405d43d0a2b
#
_entry.id   b0bade8804ea35ef8a31c405d43d0a2b
#
_cell.length_a   1.000
_cell.length_b   1.000
_cell.length_c   1.000
_cell.angle_alpha   90.00
_cell.angle_beta   90.00
_cell.angle_gamma   90.00
#
_symmetry.space_group_name_H-M   'P 1'
#
loop_
_entity.id
_entity.type
_entity.pdbx_description
1 polymer ?
#
loop_
_entity_poly.entity_id
_entity_poly.type
_entity_poly.pdbx_seq_one_letter_code
_entity_poly.pdbx_strand_id
1 'polypeptide(L)'
;MKIASVYQSLIRKGLITKDDALTILGRDLLEFINSKATGKIIRRKPATTDFEEWWKTYPGTDSFEYKGKKFTGTRALRLHKDDCRLKFDKILLEGDYTATQLIAALNYEIIQKKESSIAENANRLKFMQGSSVYLNQRAFEPFIELINDGAIVNEAPQKPQGGTDI
;
A
#
# COMPACT_ATOMS: atom_id res chain seq x y z
N MET A 1 -32.36 -6.71 -32.42
CA MET A 1 -31.03 -7.18 -32.87
C MET A 1 -29.81 -6.51 -32.20
N LYS A 2 -29.93 -5.53 -31.30
CA LYS A 2 -28.78 -4.86 -30.67
C LYS A 2 -28.25 -5.55 -29.40
N ILE A 3 -29.06 -6.34 -28.67
CA ILE A 3 -28.69 -6.93 -27.38
C ILE A 3 -27.63 -8.03 -27.49
N ALA A 4 -27.75 -8.91 -28.50
CA ALA A 4 -26.79 -10.00 -28.71
C ALA A 4 -25.37 -9.50 -29.03
N SER A 5 -25.25 -8.38 -29.74
CA SER A 5 -23.96 -7.76 -30.09
C SER A 5 -23.27 -7.16 -28.85
N VAL A 6 -24.02 -6.53 -27.96
CA VAL A 6 -23.51 -5.99 -26.70
C VAL A 6 -23.02 -7.11 -25.78
N TYR A 7 -23.80 -8.17 -25.66
CA TYR A 7 -23.48 -9.34 -24.86
C TYR A 7 -22.15 -9.99 -25.30
N GLN A 8 -21.99 -10.25 -26.60
CA GLN A 8 -20.76 -10.79 -27.14
C GLN A 8 -19.56 -9.86 -26.92
N SER A 9 -19.78 -8.56 -26.95
CA SER A 9 -18.74 -7.58 -26.64
C SER A 9 -18.30 -7.64 -25.17
N LEU A 10 -19.23 -7.85 -24.24
CA LEU A 10 -18.93 -7.97 -22.80
C LEU A 10 -18.12 -9.24 -22.50
N ILE A 11 -18.48 -10.37 -23.12
CA ILE A 11 -17.70 -11.62 -23.01
C ILE A 11 -16.28 -11.41 -23.55
N ARG A 12 -16.14 -10.82 -24.74
CA ARG A 12 -14.84 -10.57 -25.36
C ARG A 12 -13.93 -9.67 -24.52
N LYS A 13 -14.51 -8.72 -23.81
CA LYS A 13 -13.79 -7.84 -22.88
C LYS A 13 -13.55 -8.48 -21.49
N GLY A 14 -13.96 -9.72 -21.29
CA GLY A 14 -13.79 -10.43 -20.04
C GLY A 14 -14.60 -9.86 -18.87
N LEU A 15 -15.71 -9.16 -19.14
CA LEU A 15 -16.56 -8.55 -18.11
C LEU A 15 -17.61 -9.51 -17.57
N ILE A 16 -18.07 -10.45 -18.43
CA ILE A 16 -18.99 -11.54 -18.06
C ILE A 16 -18.43 -12.88 -18.56
N THR A 17 -18.80 -13.96 -17.91
CA THR A 17 -18.53 -15.32 -18.35
C THR A 17 -19.57 -15.77 -19.38
N LYS A 18 -19.36 -16.93 -20.03
CA LYS A 18 -20.34 -17.53 -20.94
C LYS A 18 -21.65 -17.94 -20.22
N ASP A 19 -21.60 -18.12 -18.90
CA ASP A 19 -22.72 -18.52 -18.04
C ASP A 19 -23.40 -17.29 -17.39
N ASP A 20 -23.28 -16.12 -17.99
CA ASP A 20 -23.90 -14.86 -17.56
C ASP A 20 -23.42 -14.32 -16.19
N ALA A 21 -22.37 -14.90 -15.61
CA ALA A 21 -21.81 -14.42 -14.37
C ALA A 21 -20.85 -13.25 -14.60
N LEU A 22 -20.94 -12.22 -13.77
CA LEU A 22 -19.97 -11.13 -13.76
C LEU A 22 -18.60 -11.65 -13.32
N THR A 23 -17.57 -11.38 -14.11
CA THR A 23 -16.18 -11.57 -13.69
C THR A 23 -15.81 -10.55 -12.61
N ILE A 24 -14.65 -10.71 -11.98
CA ILE A 24 -14.12 -9.72 -11.04
C ILE A 24 -14.03 -8.35 -11.72
N LEU A 25 -13.47 -8.30 -12.94
CA LEU A 25 -13.38 -7.08 -13.74
C LEU A 25 -14.75 -6.49 -14.08
N GLY A 26 -15.73 -7.34 -14.40
CA GLY A 26 -17.09 -6.90 -14.68
C GLY A 26 -17.79 -6.31 -13.47
N ARG A 27 -17.59 -6.87 -12.30
CA ARG A 27 -18.08 -6.32 -11.02
C ARG A 27 -17.44 -4.98 -10.70
N ASP A 28 -16.14 -4.88 -10.86
CA ASP A 28 -15.38 -3.65 -10.61
C ASP A 28 -15.85 -2.50 -11.51
N LEU A 29 -16.08 -2.79 -12.79
CA LEU A 29 -16.60 -1.80 -13.73
C LEU A 29 -18.03 -1.38 -13.39
N LEU A 30 -18.91 -2.34 -13.01
CA LEU A 30 -20.29 -2.04 -12.63
C LEU A 30 -20.34 -1.16 -11.36
N GLU A 31 -19.51 -1.47 -10.35
CA GLU A 31 -19.36 -0.65 -9.15
C GLU A 31 -18.87 0.77 -9.48
N PHE A 32 -17.89 0.89 -10.36
CA PHE A 32 -17.40 2.19 -10.82
C PHE A 32 -18.47 3.01 -11.53
N ILE A 33 -19.25 2.39 -12.42
CA ILE A 33 -20.36 3.05 -13.13
C ILE A 33 -21.44 3.49 -12.14
N ASN A 34 -21.83 2.63 -11.21
CA ASN A 34 -22.83 2.94 -10.20
C ASN A 34 -22.35 4.06 -9.25
N SER A 35 -21.09 4.09 -8.89
CA SER A 35 -20.51 5.15 -8.07
C SER A 35 -20.59 6.51 -8.76
N LYS A 36 -20.30 6.55 -10.07
CA LYS A 36 -20.40 7.77 -10.88
C LYS A 36 -21.87 8.21 -11.09
N ALA A 37 -22.77 7.27 -11.30
CA ALA A 37 -24.19 7.56 -11.57
C ALA A 37 -24.93 8.05 -10.31
N THR A 38 -24.57 7.56 -9.14
CA THR A 38 -25.26 7.91 -7.88
C THR A 38 -24.56 8.99 -7.08
N GLY A 39 -23.38 9.47 -7.51
CA GLY A 39 -22.53 10.37 -6.73
C GLY A 39 -22.02 9.75 -5.42
N LYS A 40 -22.33 8.48 -5.20
CA LYS A 40 -21.97 7.73 -4.02
C LYS A 40 -20.77 6.86 -4.38
N ILE A 41 -19.60 7.25 -3.91
CA ILE A 41 -18.42 6.37 -3.98
C ILE A 41 -18.78 5.11 -3.19
N ILE A 42 -18.92 3.96 -3.88
CA ILE A 42 -19.06 2.68 -3.20
C ILE A 42 -17.71 2.37 -2.59
N ARG A 43 -17.58 2.71 -1.31
CA ARG A 43 -16.37 2.46 -0.53
C ARG A 43 -16.30 0.96 -0.27
N ARG A 44 -15.34 0.28 -0.91
CA ARG A 44 -15.08 -1.12 -0.60
C ARG A 44 -14.67 -1.23 0.87
N LYS A 45 -15.23 -2.21 1.58
CA LYS A 45 -14.72 -2.54 2.90
C LYS A 45 -13.25 -2.97 2.72
N PRO A 46 -12.31 -2.37 3.45
CA PRO A 46 -10.90 -2.71 3.35
C PRO A 46 -10.70 -4.22 3.51
N ALA A 47 -9.87 -4.82 2.66
CA ALA A 47 -9.53 -6.22 2.80
C ALA A 47 -8.69 -6.43 4.06
N THR A 48 -8.99 -7.47 4.83
CA THR A 48 -8.20 -7.79 6.04
C THR A 48 -6.71 -8.00 5.72
N THR A 49 -6.42 -8.48 4.51
CA THR A 49 -5.07 -8.69 3.99
C THR A 49 -4.27 -7.40 3.86
N ASP A 50 -4.89 -6.30 3.43
CA ASP A 50 -4.22 -5.01 3.20
C ASP A 50 -3.65 -4.44 4.51
N PHE A 51 -4.43 -4.50 5.58
CA PHE A 51 -3.95 -4.08 6.89
C PHE A 51 -2.82 -4.98 7.40
N GLU A 52 -2.92 -6.30 7.23
CA GLU A 52 -1.88 -7.23 7.69
C GLU A 52 -0.56 -7.01 6.94
N GLU A 53 -0.61 -6.67 5.66
CA GLU A 53 0.56 -6.31 4.88
C GLU A 53 1.19 -5.01 5.38
N TRP A 54 0.40 -3.95 5.56
CA TRP A 54 0.86 -2.70 6.15
C TRP A 54 1.45 -2.92 7.54
N TRP A 55 0.77 -3.72 8.37
CA TRP A 55 1.21 -4.04 9.73
C TRP A 55 2.54 -4.80 9.77
N LYS A 56 2.76 -5.74 8.85
CA LYS A 56 4.03 -6.47 8.73
C LYS A 56 5.16 -5.56 8.28
N THR A 57 4.88 -4.64 7.39
CA THR A 57 5.83 -3.65 6.84
C THR A 57 6.28 -2.67 7.92
N TYR A 58 5.39 -2.31 8.86
CA TYR A 58 5.73 -1.38 9.93
C TYR A 58 6.84 -1.94 10.84
N PRO A 59 7.94 -1.20 11.12
CA PRO A 59 9.02 -1.68 11.96
C PRO A 59 8.53 -2.05 13.37
N GLY A 60 8.94 -3.21 13.87
CA GLY A 60 8.61 -3.62 15.25
C GLY A 60 9.28 -2.74 16.29
N THR A 61 10.56 -2.40 16.04
CA THR A 61 11.39 -1.55 16.90
C THR A 61 12.22 -0.61 16.04
N ASP A 62 12.89 0.33 16.66
CA ASP A 62 13.86 1.22 16.02
C ASP A 62 15.26 0.59 15.83
N SER A 63 15.43 -0.69 16.16
CA SER A 63 16.65 -1.44 15.85
C SER A 63 16.52 -2.08 14.47
N PHE A 64 17.59 -2.02 13.69
CA PHE A 64 17.61 -2.60 12.35
C PHE A 64 19.06 -2.87 11.89
N GLU A 65 19.15 -3.70 10.85
CA GLU A 65 20.37 -3.90 10.09
C GLU A 65 20.15 -3.46 8.64
N TYR A 66 21.09 -2.73 8.08
CA TYR A 66 21.00 -2.24 6.72
C TYR A 66 22.39 -2.03 6.11
N LYS A 67 22.60 -2.56 4.90
CA LYS A 67 23.89 -2.50 4.18
C LYS A 67 25.10 -2.93 5.06
N GLY A 68 24.91 -4.00 5.84
CA GLY A 68 25.95 -4.55 6.71
C GLY A 68 26.23 -3.75 7.99
N LYS A 69 25.53 -2.65 8.24
CA LYS A 69 25.62 -1.90 9.51
C LYS A 69 24.43 -2.20 10.40
N LYS A 70 24.71 -2.39 11.69
CA LYS A 70 23.69 -2.60 12.72
C LYS A 70 23.48 -1.33 13.53
N PHE A 71 22.23 -0.91 13.62
CA PHE A 71 21.80 0.23 14.43
C PHE A 71 20.93 -0.28 15.58
N THR A 72 21.31 0.02 16.79
CA THR A 72 20.58 -0.37 18.00
C THR A 72 19.62 0.73 18.42
N GLY A 73 18.48 0.31 18.94
CA GLY A 73 17.47 1.16 19.56
C GLY A 73 16.69 0.33 20.58
N THR A 74 15.90 0.97 21.39
CA THR A 74 15.12 0.33 22.45
C THR A 74 13.62 0.59 22.36
N ARG A 75 13.23 1.41 21.37
CA ARG A 75 11.85 1.89 21.28
C ARG A 75 11.02 0.93 20.44
N ALA A 76 9.89 0.49 20.98
CA ALA A 76 8.85 -0.18 20.22
C ALA A 76 8.13 0.83 19.32
N LEU A 77 8.01 0.52 18.03
CA LEU A 77 7.34 1.35 17.04
C LEU A 77 5.97 0.80 16.64
N ARG A 78 5.84 -0.53 16.59
CA ARG A 78 4.62 -1.22 16.19
C ARG A 78 3.83 -1.65 17.43
N LEU A 79 2.83 -0.85 17.79
CA LEU A 79 2.01 -1.02 18.98
C LEU A 79 0.51 -0.84 18.66
N HIS A 80 -0.36 -1.37 19.51
CA HIS A 80 -1.82 -1.17 19.46
C HIS A 80 -2.45 -1.62 18.12
N LYS A 81 -2.28 -2.90 17.78
CA LYS A 81 -2.70 -3.47 16.48
C LYS A 81 -4.16 -3.18 16.14
N ASP A 82 -5.07 -3.38 17.09
CA ASP A 82 -6.52 -3.24 16.84
C ASP A 82 -6.90 -1.76 16.60
N ASP A 83 -6.32 -0.84 17.37
CA ASP A 83 -6.50 0.59 17.15
C ASP A 83 -5.94 1.04 15.79
N CYS A 84 -4.77 0.52 15.42
CA CYS A 84 -4.20 0.76 14.09
C CYS A 84 -5.09 0.22 12.98
N ARG A 85 -5.70 -0.95 13.15
CA ARG A 85 -6.63 -1.52 12.17
C ARG A 85 -7.84 -0.62 11.97
N LEU A 86 -8.47 -0.16 13.05
CA LEU A 86 -9.61 0.74 12.97
C LEU A 86 -9.28 2.05 12.24
N LYS A 87 -8.10 2.62 12.52
CA LYS A 87 -7.63 3.84 11.87
C LYS A 87 -7.31 3.63 10.38
N PHE A 88 -6.63 2.53 10.06
CA PHE A 88 -6.30 2.15 8.69
C PHE A 88 -7.57 1.97 7.86
N ASP A 89 -8.52 1.20 8.36
CA ASP A 89 -9.81 0.97 7.70
C ASP A 89 -10.58 2.28 7.52
N LYS A 90 -10.56 3.17 8.51
CA LYS A 90 -11.18 4.49 8.42
C LYS A 90 -10.57 5.33 7.30
N ILE A 91 -9.25 5.39 7.19
CA ILE A 91 -8.55 6.13 6.13
C ILE A 91 -8.95 5.60 4.75
N LEU A 92 -9.00 4.27 4.57
CA LEU A 92 -9.42 3.68 3.29
C LEU A 92 -10.89 3.95 2.98
N LEU A 93 -11.76 3.97 4.00
CA LEU A 93 -13.18 4.28 3.84
C LEU A 93 -13.45 5.75 3.49
N GLU A 94 -12.58 6.66 3.85
CA GLU A 94 -12.64 8.07 3.42
C GLU A 94 -12.44 8.18 1.90
N GLY A 95 -11.68 7.26 1.29
CA GLY A 95 -11.55 7.10 -0.15
C GLY A 95 -10.50 7.99 -0.79
N ASP A 96 -9.75 8.77 -0.01
CA ASP A 96 -8.68 9.66 -0.51
C ASP A 96 -7.40 8.87 -0.83
N TYR A 97 -7.21 7.73 -0.16
CA TYR A 97 -6.02 6.89 -0.28
C TYR A 97 -6.35 5.42 -0.46
N THR A 98 -5.45 4.69 -1.12
CA THR A 98 -5.49 3.23 -1.27
C THR A 98 -4.52 2.55 -0.30
N ALA A 99 -4.76 1.28 0.02
CA ALA A 99 -3.85 0.49 0.83
C ALA A 99 -2.43 0.44 0.23
N THR A 100 -2.34 0.30 -1.09
CA THR A 100 -1.06 0.29 -1.82
C THR A 100 -0.29 1.60 -1.62
N GLN A 101 -0.96 2.75 -1.66
CA GLN A 101 -0.33 4.05 -1.41
C GLN A 101 0.18 4.16 0.03
N LEU A 102 -0.59 3.71 1.03
CA LEU A 102 -0.17 3.72 2.43
C LEU A 102 1.05 2.83 2.68
N ILE A 103 1.09 1.64 2.04
CA ILE A 103 2.23 0.72 2.14
C ILE A 103 3.45 1.29 1.41
N ALA A 104 3.27 1.87 0.23
CA ALA A 104 4.35 2.50 -0.52
C ALA A 104 4.98 3.68 0.24
N ALA A 105 4.16 4.57 0.80
CA ALA A 105 4.61 5.70 1.62
C ALA A 105 5.41 5.25 2.85
N LEU A 106 4.91 4.22 3.55
CA LEU A 106 5.59 3.62 4.68
C LEU A 106 6.96 3.03 4.31
N ASN A 107 7.01 2.26 3.24
CA ASN A 107 8.27 1.67 2.74
C ASN A 107 9.27 2.76 2.38
N TYR A 108 8.82 3.81 1.71
CA TYR A 108 9.66 4.93 1.33
C TYR A 108 10.28 5.62 2.55
N GLU A 109 9.47 5.96 3.56
CA GLU A 109 9.97 6.57 4.79
C GLU A 109 11.02 5.68 5.47
N ILE A 110 10.74 4.37 5.58
CA ILE A 110 11.67 3.42 6.19
C ILE A 110 13.01 3.40 5.44
N ILE A 111 12.96 3.33 4.11
CA ILE A 111 14.17 3.32 3.28
C ILE A 111 14.94 4.63 3.45
N GLN A 112 14.28 5.77 3.37
CA GLN A 112 14.92 7.08 3.57
C GLN A 112 15.63 7.17 4.93
N LYS A 113 14.94 6.77 6.01
CA LYS A 113 15.54 6.79 7.35
C LYS A 113 16.73 5.84 7.47
N LYS A 114 16.69 4.67 6.82
CA LYS A 114 17.81 3.73 6.79
C LYS A 114 18.99 4.28 6.00
N GLU A 115 18.76 4.88 4.83
CA GLU A 115 19.81 5.54 4.03
C GLU A 115 20.45 6.71 4.79
N SER A 116 19.65 7.58 5.39
CA SER A 116 20.13 8.66 6.23
C SER A 116 20.92 8.14 7.43
N SER A 117 20.54 6.97 7.99
CA SER A 117 21.30 6.36 9.09
C SER A 117 22.69 5.93 8.65
N ILE A 118 22.85 5.41 7.43
CA ILE A 118 24.17 5.10 6.87
C ILE A 118 24.99 6.36 6.65
N ALA A 119 24.40 7.37 6.01
CA ALA A 119 25.09 8.62 5.66
C ALA A 119 25.58 9.38 6.89
N GLU A 120 24.76 9.43 7.94
CA GLU A 120 25.06 10.18 9.15
C GLU A 120 25.70 9.33 10.26
N ASN A 121 25.86 8.04 10.02
CA ASN A 121 26.31 7.05 11.03
C ASN A 121 25.53 7.13 12.36
N ALA A 122 24.22 7.40 12.28
CA ALA A 122 23.34 7.60 13.42
C ALA A 122 21.98 6.93 13.17
N ASN A 123 21.40 6.32 14.17
CA ASN A 123 20.07 5.70 14.05
C ASN A 123 18.98 6.75 13.80
N ARG A 124 18.55 6.89 12.53
CA ARG A 124 17.45 7.80 12.15
C ARG A 124 16.07 7.19 12.32
N LEU A 125 15.96 5.85 12.40
CA LEU A 125 14.69 5.18 12.61
C LEU A 125 14.12 5.46 14.02
N LYS A 126 14.96 5.85 14.98
CA LYS A 126 14.52 6.29 16.32
C LYS A 126 13.54 7.49 16.29
N PHE A 127 13.54 8.28 15.22
CA PHE A 127 12.65 9.42 15.04
C PHE A 127 11.35 9.06 14.31
N MET A 128 11.19 7.80 13.89
CA MET A 128 9.92 7.35 13.32
C MET A 128 8.82 7.35 14.38
N GLN A 129 7.63 7.75 13.99
CA GLN A 129 6.47 7.73 14.90
C GLN A 129 6.07 6.29 15.25
N GLY A 130 5.35 6.08 16.34
CA GLY A 130 4.70 4.80 16.61
C GLY A 130 3.50 4.59 15.66
N SER A 131 3.18 3.34 15.33
CA SER A 131 2.20 2.97 14.31
C SER A 131 0.82 3.65 14.48
N SER A 132 0.31 3.75 15.70
CA SER A 132 -0.98 4.39 15.98
C SER A 132 -0.92 5.91 15.76
N VAL A 133 0.18 6.55 16.15
CA VAL A 133 0.40 8.00 15.95
C VAL A 133 0.59 8.31 14.47
N TYR A 134 1.33 7.46 13.76
CA TYR A 134 1.57 7.57 12.32
C TYR A 134 0.26 7.64 11.52
N LEU A 135 -0.68 6.73 11.78
CA LEU A 135 -1.99 6.74 11.13
C LEU A 135 -2.85 7.93 11.60
N ASN A 136 -2.82 8.25 12.89
CA ASN A 136 -3.65 9.31 13.46
C ASN A 136 -3.27 10.70 12.93
N GLN A 137 -1.96 10.95 12.78
CA GLN A 137 -1.43 12.22 12.29
C GLN A 137 -1.25 12.24 10.76
N ARG A 138 -1.64 11.16 10.08
CA ARG A 138 -1.49 11.00 8.63
C ARG A 138 -0.07 11.28 8.14
N ALA A 139 0.93 10.80 8.89
CA ALA A 139 2.34 11.03 8.60
C ALA A 139 2.81 10.44 7.25
N PHE A 140 1.97 9.67 6.58
CA PHE A 140 2.18 9.11 5.26
C PHE A 140 1.92 10.12 4.12
N GLU A 141 1.12 11.17 4.36
CA GLU A 141 0.68 12.11 3.31
C GLU A 141 1.85 12.75 2.54
N PRO A 142 2.88 13.32 3.20
CA PRO A 142 3.99 13.93 2.48
C PRO A 142 4.73 12.93 1.58
N PHE A 143 4.80 11.67 1.98
CA PHE A 143 5.47 10.63 1.20
C PHE A 143 4.62 10.18 0.00
N ILE A 144 3.30 10.18 0.12
CA ILE A 144 2.40 9.93 -1.03
C ILE A 144 2.54 11.04 -2.06
N GLU A 145 2.60 12.30 -1.63
CA GLU A 145 2.83 13.44 -2.53
C GLU A 145 4.16 13.28 -3.29
N LEU A 146 5.26 12.99 -2.59
CA LEU A 146 6.56 12.75 -3.20
C LEU A 146 6.56 11.60 -4.21
N ILE A 147 5.83 10.51 -3.92
CA ILE A 147 5.68 9.37 -4.84
C ILE A 147 4.89 9.79 -6.08
N ASN A 148 3.81 10.54 -5.92
CA ASN A 148 2.96 11.00 -7.02
C ASN A 148 3.67 12.03 -7.92
N ASP A 149 4.50 12.88 -7.35
CA ASP A 149 5.28 13.89 -8.08
C ASP A 149 6.45 13.29 -8.88
N GLY A 150 6.57 11.95 -8.90
CA GLY A 150 7.59 11.25 -9.67
C GLY A 150 9.01 11.40 -9.10
N ALA A 151 9.16 11.88 -7.88
CA ALA A 151 10.46 11.96 -7.18
C ALA A 151 11.07 10.58 -6.90
N ILE A 152 10.36 9.49 -7.24
CA ILE A 152 10.80 8.13 -7.02
C ILE A 152 10.60 7.30 -8.28
N VAL A 153 11.69 7.10 -9.01
CA VAL A 153 11.80 5.98 -9.93
C VAL A 153 11.97 4.73 -9.05
N ASN A 154 10.96 3.84 -9.07
CA ASN A 154 11.02 2.54 -8.42
C ASN A 154 12.22 1.75 -8.96
N GLU A 155 13.34 1.75 -8.28
CA GLU A 155 14.28 0.64 -8.39
C GLU A 155 13.65 -0.55 -7.64
N ALA A 156 12.94 -1.38 -8.37
CA ALA A 156 12.57 -2.71 -7.90
C ALA A 156 13.87 -3.44 -7.48
N PRO A 157 13.89 -4.16 -6.34
CA PRO A 157 15.06 -4.91 -5.92
C PRO A 157 15.43 -5.90 -7.03
N GLN A 158 16.58 -5.67 -7.69
CA GLN A 158 17.12 -6.60 -8.66
C GLN A 158 17.43 -7.90 -7.92
N LYS A 159 16.77 -8.99 -8.33
CA LYS A 159 17.16 -10.34 -7.92
C LYS A 159 18.66 -10.52 -8.28
N PRO A 160 19.47 -11.04 -7.36
CA PRO A 160 20.84 -11.39 -7.70
C PRO A 160 20.81 -12.42 -8.82
N GLN A 161 21.36 -12.09 -9.97
CA GLN A 161 21.61 -13.04 -11.03
C GLN A 161 22.65 -14.02 -10.51
N GLY A 162 22.24 -15.28 -10.36
CA GLY A 162 23.13 -16.37 -10.04
C GLY A 162 24.20 -16.47 -11.11
N GLY A 163 25.43 -16.20 -10.74
CA GLY A 163 26.62 -16.50 -11.53
C GLY A 163 26.73 -18.01 -11.67
N THR A 164 26.62 -18.51 -12.88
CA THR A 164 27.03 -19.86 -13.23
C THR A 164 28.53 -19.80 -13.45
N ASP A 165 29.29 -20.27 -12.48
CA ASP A 165 30.70 -20.59 -12.70
C ASP A 165 30.80 -22.01 -13.24
N ILE A 166 31.49 -22.09 -14.38
CA ILE A 166 31.93 -23.31 -15.05
C ILE A 166 33.19 -23.81 -14.35
#